data_4d73739886aee97ce2ae01fc07df2550
#
_entry.id   4d73739886aee97ce2ae01fc07df2550
#
_cell.length_a   1.000
_cell.length_b   1.000
_cell.length_c   1.000
_cell.angle_alpha   90.00
_cell.angle_beta   90.00
_cell.angle_gamma   90.00
#
_symmetry.space_group_name_H-M   'P 1'
#
loop_
_entity.id
_entity.type
_entity.pdbx_description
1 polymer ?
#
loop_
_entity_poly.entity_id
_entity_poly.type
_entity_poly.pdbx_seq_one_letter_code
_entity_poly.pdbx_strand_id
1 'polypeptide(L)'
;MGVPVYNSDERAKGLMQKSPELIAAIKELLGDAAYKEGKLDRGYVSKQVFNNKELLNALNAIVHPAVRKDFISWAESQSSDYVIQEAAIIFEIGSQDFYDFIILVTAPKETKIDRIMQRDASNTVEGIEARMKNQLSDNKKIESSHYIIQNENIEQTKVQVLDVHRDLLNKI
;
A
#
# COMPACT_ATOMS: atom_id res chain seq x y z
N MET A 1 -13.57 1.38 16.54
CA MET A 1 -12.42 1.60 17.43
C MET A 1 -11.84 3.01 17.27
N GLY A 2 -12.12 3.69 16.16
CA GLY A 2 -11.73 5.09 15.98
C GLY A 2 -10.24 5.35 15.69
N VAL A 3 -9.43 4.30 15.51
CA VAL A 3 -8.02 4.45 15.19
C VAL A 3 -7.87 5.06 13.79
N PRO A 4 -7.08 6.15 13.63
CA PRO A 4 -6.85 6.75 12.33
C PRO A 4 -6.08 5.81 11.40
N VAL A 5 -6.52 5.74 10.14
CA VAL A 5 -5.90 4.89 9.10
C VAL A 5 -5.45 5.75 7.93
N TYR A 6 -4.18 5.64 7.60
CA TYR A 6 -3.57 6.26 6.42
C TYR A 6 -3.50 5.25 5.28
N ASN A 7 -4.20 5.48 4.18
CA ASN A 7 -4.12 4.63 2.99
C ASN A 7 -3.03 5.14 2.06
N SER A 8 -1.90 4.42 2.00
CA SER A 8 -0.72 4.81 1.22
C SER A 8 -0.99 4.92 -0.27
N ASP A 9 -1.79 4.01 -0.84
CA ASP A 9 -2.08 4.00 -2.27
C ASP A 9 -2.96 5.19 -2.69
N GLU A 10 -3.96 5.53 -1.88
CA GLU A 10 -4.81 6.69 -2.16
C GLU A 10 -4.05 8.00 -2.00
N ARG A 11 -3.23 8.09 -0.95
CA ARG A 11 -2.40 9.27 -0.72
C ARG A 11 -1.36 9.45 -1.82
N ALA A 12 -0.68 8.37 -2.25
CA ALA A 12 0.23 8.41 -3.40
C ALA A 12 -0.45 8.96 -4.66
N LYS A 13 -1.67 8.47 -4.97
CA LYS A 13 -2.47 8.97 -6.10
C LYS A 13 -2.79 10.46 -5.96
N GLY A 14 -3.15 10.89 -4.74
CA GLY A 14 -3.44 12.29 -4.43
C GLY A 14 -2.20 13.18 -4.58
N LEU A 15 -1.06 12.74 -4.05
CA LEU A 15 0.20 13.47 -4.11
C LEU A 15 0.72 13.60 -5.54
N MET A 16 0.74 12.53 -6.32
CA MET A 16 1.11 12.56 -7.74
C MET A 16 0.21 13.50 -8.56
N GLN A 17 -1.03 13.73 -8.12
CA GLN A 17 -1.95 14.63 -8.81
C GLN A 17 -1.81 16.09 -8.38
N LYS A 18 -1.37 16.36 -7.14
CA LYS A 18 -1.50 17.69 -6.51
C LYS A 18 -0.16 18.32 -6.10
N SER A 19 0.89 17.52 -5.80
CA SER A 19 2.19 18.06 -5.40
C SER A 19 2.94 18.60 -6.61
N PRO A 20 3.25 19.91 -6.66
CA PRO A 20 4.03 20.49 -7.77
C PRO A 20 5.39 19.83 -7.95
N GLU A 21 6.05 19.48 -6.82
CA GLU A 21 7.36 18.83 -6.83
C GLU A 21 7.29 17.44 -7.47
N LEU A 22 6.27 16.63 -7.08
CA LEU A 22 6.09 15.31 -7.68
C LEU A 22 5.70 15.39 -9.15
N ILE A 23 4.83 16.33 -9.51
CA ILE A 23 4.43 16.55 -10.91
C ILE A 23 5.66 16.89 -11.77
N ALA A 24 6.53 17.80 -11.29
CA ALA A 24 7.75 18.15 -11.99
C ALA A 24 8.70 16.95 -12.15
N ALA A 25 8.97 16.21 -11.05
CA ALA A 25 9.86 15.07 -11.07
C ALA A 25 9.33 13.91 -11.95
N ILE A 26 8.00 13.65 -11.93
CA ILE A 26 7.39 12.63 -12.80
C ILE A 26 7.45 13.06 -14.28
N LYS A 27 7.25 14.33 -14.58
CA LYS A 27 7.41 14.85 -15.96
C LYS A 27 8.86 14.76 -16.43
N GLU A 28 9.82 15.06 -15.58
CA GLU A 28 11.23 14.90 -15.90
C GLU A 28 11.58 13.43 -16.20
N LEU A 29 11.03 12.49 -15.43
CA LEU A 29 11.28 11.06 -15.60
C LEU A 29 10.55 10.45 -16.82
N LEU A 30 9.27 10.79 -17.02
CA LEU A 30 8.37 10.12 -17.97
C LEU A 30 7.94 10.99 -19.15
N GLY A 31 8.34 12.26 -19.16
CA GLY A 31 7.92 13.26 -20.14
C GLY A 31 6.58 13.92 -19.82
N ASP A 32 6.29 15.02 -20.51
CA ASP A 32 5.05 15.80 -20.31
C ASP A 32 3.77 15.00 -20.58
N ALA A 33 3.85 13.95 -21.42
CA ALA A 33 2.73 13.06 -21.73
C ALA A 33 2.20 12.28 -20.50
N ALA A 34 2.97 12.25 -19.38
CA ALA A 34 2.50 11.70 -18.11
C ALA A 34 1.32 12.48 -17.50
N TYR A 35 1.11 13.73 -17.94
CA TYR A 35 -0.01 14.55 -17.51
C TYR A 35 -0.76 15.09 -18.73
N LYS A 36 -2.09 14.91 -18.76
CA LYS A 36 -2.99 15.47 -19.76
C LYS A 36 -3.98 16.42 -19.08
N GLU A 37 -4.11 17.63 -19.58
CA GLU A 37 -5.02 18.66 -19.02
C GLU A 37 -4.85 18.84 -17.50
N GLY A 38 -3.59 18.78 -17.01
CA GLY A 38 -3.28 18.89 -15.59
C GLY A 38 -3.60 17.64 -14.75
N LYS A 39 -4.01 16.53 -15.37
CA LYS A 39 -4.30 15.25 -14.69
C LYS A 39 -3.29 14.19 -15.07
N LEU A 40 -2.87 13.39 -14.05
CA LEU A 40 -2.00 12.24 -14.27
C LEU A 40 -2.67 11.23 -15.20
N ASP A 41 -2.05 10.95 -16.35
CA ASP A 41 -2.46 9.87 -17.25
C ASP A 41 -1.93 8.53 -16.74
N ARG A 42 -2.73 7.89 -15.87
CA ARG A 42 -2.37 6.60 -15.27
C ARG A 42 -2.14 5.50 -16.30
N GLY A 43 -2.88 5.52 -17.40
CA GLY A 43 -2.72 4.57 -18.49
C GLY A 43 -1.35 4.71 -19.15
N TYR A 44 -0.95 5.94 -19.44
CA TYR A 44 0.37 6.24 -19.96
C TYR A 44 1.48 5.81 -18.99
N VAL A 45 1.41 6.25 -17.74
CA VAL A 45 2.41 5.91 -16.71
C VAL A 45 2.52 4.40 -16.55
N SER A 46 1.40 3.70 -16.39
CA SER A 46 1.38 2.24 -16.28
C SER A 46 2.04 1.55 -17.48
N LYS A 47 1.75 2.00 -18.70
CA LYS A 47 2.35 1.47 -19.91
C LYS A 47 3.86 1.67 -19.98
N GLN A 48 4.36 2.83 -19.52
CA GLN A 48 5.80 3.11 -19.49
C GLN A 48 6.55 2.19 -18.52
N VAL A 49 6.00 1.97 -17.31
CA VAL A 49 6.69 1.21 -16.27
C VAL A 49 6.43 -0.29 -16.30
N PHE A 50 5.39 -0.77 -17.00
CA PHE A 50 4.92 -2.16 -16.95
C PHE A 50 6.00 -3.18 -17.32
N ASN A 51 6.80 -2.90 -18.35
CA ASN A 51 7.87 -3.78 -18.80
C ASN A 51 9.27 -3.18 -18.59
N ASN A 52 9.37 -2.12 -17.79
CA ASN A 52 10.64 -1.44 -17.50
C ASN A 52 10.83 -1.32 -16.00
N LYS A 53 11.55 -2.30 -15.44
CA LYS A 53 11.82 -2.39 -14.00
C LYS A 53 12.68 -1.22 -13.50
N GLU A 54 13.59 -0.71 -14.31
CA GLU A 54 14.43 0.44 -13.96
C GLU A 54 13.59 1.70 -13.85
N LEU A 55 12.70 1.93 -14.81
CA LEU A 55 11.79 3.07 -14.82
C LEU A 55 10.77 3.00 -13.67
N LEU A 56 10.25 1.79 -13.37
CA LEU A 56 9.40 1.56 -12.19
C LEU A 56 10.14 1.89 -10.89
N ASN A 57 11.39 1.44 -10.75
CA ASN A 57 12.20 1.73 -9.59
C ASN A 57 12.50 3.23 -9.46
N ALA A 58 12.80 3.92 -10.57
CA ALA A 58 13.00 5.37 -10.58
C ALA A 58 11.73 6.13 -10.17
N LEU A 59 10.56 5.73 -10.68
CA LEU A 59 9.28 6.31 -10.27
C LEU A 59 9.01 6.09 -8.77
N ASN A 60 9.25 4.88 -8.28
CA ASN A 60 9.10 4.56 -6.86
C ASN A 60 10.07 5.36 -5.98
N ALA A 61 11.30 5.60 -6.43
CA ALA A 61 12.28 6.42 -5.72
C ALA A 61 11.83 7.89 -5.59
N ILE A 62 10.99 8.38 -6.49
CA ILE A 62 10.37 9.72 -6.42
C ILE A 62 9.14 9.71 -5.50
N VAL A 63 8.27 8.73 -5.64
CA VAL A 63 6.95 8.71 -4.99
C VAL A 63 7.04 8.28 -3.52
N HIS A 64 7.81 7.23 -3.19
CA HIS A 64 7.83 6.68 -1.83
C HIS A 64 8.32 7.68 -0.77
N PRO A 65 9.39 8.46 -0.99
CA PRO A 65 9.80 9.48 -0.01
C PRO A 65 8.74 10.55 0.23
N ALA A 66 8.02 10.94 -0.80
CA ALA A 66 6.95 11.93 -0.68
C ALA A 66 5.76 11.39 0.13
N VAL A 67 5.36 10.14 -0.13
CA VAL A 67 4.31 9.46 0.67
C VAL A 67 4.75 9.29 2.12
N ARG A 68 6.01 8.94 2.37
CA ARG A 68 6.56 8.80 3.72
C ARG A 68 6.55 10.13 4.48
N LYS A 69 6.95 11.22 3.83
CA LYS A 69 6.90 12.56 4.43
C LYS A 69 5.46 12.99 4.74
N ASP A 70 4.54 12.73 3.82
CA ASP A 70 3.12 13.03 4.01
C ASP A 70 2.52 12.20 5.16
N PHE A 71 2.89 10.90 5.26
CA PHE A 71 2.45 10.04 6.36
C PHE A 71 2.93 10.57 7.72
N ILE A 72 4.21 10.92 7.86
CA ILE A 72 4.77 11.44 9.11
C ILE A 72 4.00 12.69 9.54
N SER A 73 3.84 13.66 8.64
CA SER A 73 3.11 14.89 8.92
C SER A 73 1.64 14.64 9.28
N TRP A 74 1.00 13.68 8.59
CA TRP A 74 -0.35 13.28 8.91
C TRP A 74 -0.44 12.58 10.27
N ALA A 75 0.49 11.68 10.59
CA ALA A 75 0.52 10.95 11.86
C ALA A 75 0.70 11.91 13.05
N GLU A 76 1.60 12.88 12.94
CA GLU A 76 1.84 13.93 13.97
C GLU A 76 0.60 14.80 14.20
N SER A 77 -0.29 14.91 13.23
CA SER A 77 -1.55 15.67 13.36
C SER A 77 -2.69 14.91 14.04
N GLN A 78 -2.51 13.61 14.33
CA GLN A 78 -3.54 12.79 14.94
C GLN A 78 -3.50 12.87 16.48
N SER A 79 -4.66 12.86 17.11
CA SER A 79 -4.79 12.81 18.59
C SER A 79 -5.17 11.40 19.03
N SER A 80 -4.41 10.38 18.61
CA SER A 80 -4.67 8.97 18.91
C SER A 80 -3.41 8.32 19.47
N ASP A 81 -3.56 7.35 20.37
CA ASP A 81 -2.44 6.62 20.98
C ASP A 81 -1.56 5.95 19.93
N TYR A 82 -2.15 5.51 18.81
CA TYR A 82 -1.42 5.03 17.64
C TYR A 82 -2.22 5.28 16.35
N VAL A 83 -1.53 5.18 15.23
CA VAL A 83 -2.11 5.27 13.88
C VAL A 83 -1.77 4.02 13.08
N ILE A 84 -2.55 3.73 12.06
CA ILE A 84 -2.29 2.62 11.14
C ILE A 84 -1.95 3.20 9.77
N GLN A 85 -0.84 2.73 9.17
CA GLN A 85 -0.55 2.92 7.75
C GLN A 85 -0.90 1.63 7.00
N GLU A 86 -1.85 1.70 6.10
CA GLU A 86 -2.17 0.61 5.17
C GLU A 86 -1.26 0.73 3.94
N ALA A 87 -0.51 -0.34 3.65
CA ALA A 87 0.38 -0.42 2.49
C ALA A 87 0.51 -1.86 2.01
N ALA A 88 0.58 -2.06 0.70
CA ALA A 88 0.61 -3.39 0.09
C ALA A 88 2.03 -4.01 0.03
N ILE A 89 3.09 -3.21 0.09
CA ILE A 89 4.45 -3.61 -0.30
C ILE A 89 5.53 -3.26 0.72
N ILE A 90 5.22 -3.29 2.03
CA ILE A 90 6.14 -2.93 3.11
C ILE A 90 7.45 -3.75 3.03
N PHE A 91 7.32 -5.05 2.88
CA PHE A 91 8.45 -5.99 2.85
C PHE A 91 9.23 -5.94 1.52
N GLU A 92 8.52 -5.78 0.42
CA GLU A 92 9.10 -5.74 -0.92
C GLU A 92 10.03 -4.53 -1.13
N ILE A 93 9.78 -3.45 -0.41
CA ILE A 93 10.60 -2.22 -0.47
C ILE A 93 11.56 -2.08 0.72
N GLY A 94 11.60 -3.07 1.64
CA GLY A 94 12.49 -3.07 2.79
C GLY A 94 12.20 -1.95 3.79
N SER A 95 10.93 -1.61 4.00
CA SER A 95 10.54 -0.50 4.89
C SER A 95 10.03 -0.96 6.26
N GLN A 96 10.19 -2.23 6.61
CA GLN A 96 9.68 -2.81 7.87
C GLN A 96 10.23 -2.11 9.11
N ASP A 97 11.47 -1.69 9.11
CA ASP A 97 12.12 -1.04 10.25
C ASP A 97 11.59 0.38 10.53
N PHE A 98 10.72 0.88 9.67
CA PHE A 98 10.07 2.18 9.87
C PHE A 98 8.88 2.10 10.82
N TYR A 99 8.34 0.92 11.07
CA TYR A 99 7.13 0.70 11.84
C TYR A 99 7.44 0.04 13.18
N ASP A 100 6.83 0.51 14.28
CA ASP A 100 6.95 -0.13 15.59
C ASP A 100 6.34 -1.54 15.57
N PHE A 101 5.21 -1.70 14.87
CA PHE A 101 4.53 -2.98 14.72
C PHE A 101 4.02 -3.16 13.29
N ILE A 102 4.07 -4.40 12.81
CA ILE A 102 3.52 -4.81 11.52
C ILE A 102 2.42 -5.84 11.75
N ILE A 103 1.24 -5.55 11.21
CA ILE A 103 0.09 -6.44 11.18
C ILE A 103 -0.03 -6.99 9.76
N LEU A 104 0.17 -8.27 9.59
CA LEU A 104 -0.07 -8.94 8.31
C LEU A 104 -1.51 -9.47 8.27
N VAL A 105 -2.25 -9.08 7.24
CA VAL A 105 -3.57 -9.63 6.96
C VAL A 105 -3.47 -10.67 5.87
N THR A 106 -3.82 -11.92 6.17
CA THR A 106 -3.77 -13.04 5.24
C THR A 106 -5.16 -13.58 4.92
N ALA A 107 -5.28 -14.27 3.80
CA ALA A 107 -6.44 -15.11 3.45
C ALA A 107 -5.97 -16.17 2.45
N PRO A 108 -6.69 -17.32 2.29
CA PRO A 108 -6.43 -18.29 1.25
C PRO A 108 -6.36 -17.64 -0.14
N LYS A 109 -5.55 -18.20 -1.03
CA LYS A 109 -5.33 -17.65 -2.37
C LYS A 109 -6.64 -17.51 -3.13
N GLU A 110 -7.47 -18.52 -3.09
CA GLU A 110 -8.78 -18.57 -3.75
C GLU A 110 -9.68 -17.45 -3.23
N THR A 111 -9.74 -17.27 -1.91
CA THR A 111 -10.51 -16.19 -1.27
C THR A 111 -10.01 -14.80 -1.70
N LYS A 112 -8.69 -14.61 -1.82
CA LYS A 112 -8.10 -13.35 -2.32
C LYS A 112 -8.54 -13.08 -3.75
N ILE A 113 -8.46 -14.09 -4.63
CA ILE A 113 -8.86 -13.99 -6.05
C ILE A 113 -10.35 -13.65 -6.15
N ASP A 114 -11.21 -14.40 -5.47
CA ASP A 114 -12.66 -14.18 -5.50
C ASP A 114 -13.04 -12.77 -5.05
N ARG A 115 -12.46 -12.28 -3.96
CA ARG A 115 -12.72 -10.93 -3.45
C ARG A 115 -12.26 -9.84 -4.41
N ILE A 116 -11.12 -10.02 -5.10
CA ILE A 116 -10.62 -9.07 -6.09
C ILE A 116 -11.54 -9.05 -7.31
N MET A 117 -11.95 -10.21 -7.82
CA MET A 117 -12.88 -10.33 -8.94
C MET A 117 -14.24 -9.69 -8.64
N GLN A 118 -14.78 -9.91 -7.42
CA GLN A 118 -16.05 -9.30 -6.98
C GLN A 118 -15.95 -7.77 -6.85
N ARG A 119 -14.81 -7.25 -6.40
CA ARG A 119 -14.60 -5.81 -6.22
C ARG A 119 -14.43 -5.07 -7.53
N ASP A 120 -13.83 -5.69 -8.52
CA ASP A 120 -13.50 -5.07 -9.81
C ASP A 120 -13.50 -6.12 -10.92
N ALA A 121 -14.59 -6.13 -11.68
CA ALA A 121 -14.83 -7.08 -12.78
C ALA A 121 -13.87 -6.89 -13.99
N SER A 122 -13.08 -5.82 -14.02
CA SER A 122 -12.05 -5.62 -15.06
C SER A 122 -10.80 -6.47 -14.83
N ASN A 123 -10.62 -7.07 -13.64
CA ASN A 123 -9.50 -7.97 -13.36
C ASN A 123 -9.70 -9.34 -14.02
N THR A 124 -8.60 -10.01 -14.33
CA THR A 124 -8.58 -11.41 -14.72
C THR A 124 -7.81 -12.23 -13.68
N VAL A 125 -8.11 -13.52 -13.58
CA VAL A 125 -7.42 -14.42 -12.64
C VAL A 125 -5.91 -14.40 -12.91
N GLU A 126 -5.51 -14.47 -14.17
CA GLU A 126 -4.11 -14.45 -14.60
C GLU A 126 -3.41 -13.14 -14.19
N GLY A 127 -4.11 -12.01 -14.35
CA GLY A 127 -3.59 -10.70 -13.95
C GLY A 127 -3.44 -10.55 -12.44
N ILE A 128 -4.35 -11.15 -11.66
CA ILE A 128 -4.27 -11.21 -10.20
C ILE A 128 -3.09 -12.08 -9.77
N GLU A 129 -2.95 -13.28 -10.33
CA GLU A 129 -1.85 -14.20 -10.03
C GLU A 129 -0.48 -13.62 -10.41
N ALA A 130 -0.38 -12.92 -11.54
CA ALA A 130 0.84 -12.24 -11.94
C ALA A 130 1.25 -11.16 -10.89
N ARG A 131 0.28 -10.40 -10.36
CA ARG A 131 0.55 -9.44 -9.28
C ARG A 131 0.98 -10.13 -7.99
N MET A 132 0.32 -11.24 -7.62
CA MET A 132 0.70 -12.03 -6.43
C MET A 132 2.11 -12.61 -6.53
N LYS A 133 2.54 -13.05 -7.73
CA LYS A 133 3.91 -13.55 -7.97
C LYS A 133 4.99 -12.48 -7.81
N ASN A 134 4.65 -11.21 -7.98
CA ASN A 134 5.57 -10.09 -7.77
C ASN A 134 5.70 -9.66 -6.30
N GLN A 135 4.88 -10.22 -5.42
CA GLN A 135 4.96 -9.99 -3.98
C GLN A 135 5.72 -11.12 -3.28
N LEU A 136 6.28 -10.83 -2.12
CA LEU A 136 6.84 -11.86 -1.24
C LEU A 136 5.74 -12.85 -0.81
N SER A 137 6.12 -14.11 -0.65
CA SER A 137 5.19 -15.14 -0.18
C SER A 137 4.68 -14.82 1.23
N ASP A 138 3.44 -15.22 1.52
CA ASP A 138 2.85 -15.01 2.85
C ASP A 138 3.73 -15.62 3.96
N ASN A 139 4.36 -16.77 3.74
CA ASN A 139 5.25 -17.40 4.73
C ASN A 139 6.43 -16.48 5.12
N LYS A 140 7.09 -15.84 4.14
CA LYS A 140 8.17 -14.88 4.42
C LYS A 140 7.67 -13.64 5.14
N LYS A 141 6.46 -13.16 4.81
CA LYS A 141 5.85 -12.01 5.49
C LYS A 141 5.45 -12.35 6.92
N ILE A 142 4.95 -13.57 7.17
CA ILE A 142 4.60 -14.07 8.51
C ILE A 142 5.81 -14.01 9.45
N GLU A 143 6.96 -14.50 9.00
CA GLU A 143 8.21 -14.53 9.79
C GLU A 143 8.68 -13.13 10.25
N SER A 144 8.31 -12.09 9.48
CA SER A 144 8.73 -10.71 9.72
C SER A 144 7.59 -9.81 10.24
N SER A 145 6.46 -10.38 10.61
CA SER A 145 5.30 -9.65 11.12
C SER A 145 5.11 -9.86 12.62
N HIS A 146 4.67 -8.82 13.32
CA HIS A 146 4.43 -8.88 14.76
C HIS A 146 3.06 -9.49 15.09
N TYR A 147 2.07 -9.27 14.20
CA TYR A 147 0.72 -9.81 14.32
C TYR A 147 0.26 -10.36 12.99
N ILE A 148 -0.57 -11.41 13.05
CA ILE A 148 -1.17 -12.04 11.88
C ILE A 148 -2.68 -12.07 12.07
N ILE A 149 -3.43 -11.57 11.11
CA ILE A 149 -4.88 -11.61 11.07
C ILE A 149 -5.29 -12.50 9.89
N GLN A 150 -5.95 -13.59 10.18
CA GLN A 150 -6.54 -14.49 9.17
C GLN A 150 -7.93 -13.96 8.79
N ASN A 151 -8.01 -13.31 7.62
CA ASN A 151 -9.23 -12.68 7.13
C ASN A 151 -10.02 -13.63 6.22
N GLU A 152 -10.55 -14.71 6.81
CA GLU A 152 -11.41 -15.67 6.11
C GLU A 152 -12.89 -15.43 6.47
N ASN A 153 -13.19 -15.38 7.75
CA ASN A 153 -14.52 -15.14 8.29
C ASN A 153 -14.56 -13.80 9.02
N ILE A 154 -15.56 -12.97 8.70
CA ILE A 154 -15.62 -11.60 9.22
C ILE A 154 -15.76 -11.53 10.74
N GLU A 155 -16.49 -12.45 11.36
CA GLU A 155 -16.68 -12.43 12.82
C GLU A 155 -15.39 -12.83 13.55
N GLN A 156 -14.68 -13.84 13.03
CA GLN A 156 -13.37 -14.22 13.56
C GLN A 156 -12.32 -13.12 13.32
N THR A 157 -12.36 -12.47 12.16
CA THR A 157 -11.48 -11.34 11.86
C THR A 157 -11.69 -10.20 12.84
N LYS A 158 -12.94 -9.86 13.18
CA LYS A 158 -13.25 -8.82 14.18
C LYS A 158 -12.66 -9.15 15.55
N VAL A 159 -12.74 -10.40 15.99
CA VAL A 159 -12.15 -10.85 17.26
C VAL A 159 -10.64 -10.64 17.25
N GLN A 160 -9.95 -11.15 16.21
CA GLN A 160 -8.50 -10.96 16.06
C GLN A 160 -8.09 -9.49 16.07
N VAL A 161 -8.85 -8.64 15.34
CA VAL A 161 -8.60 -7.19 15.32
C VAL A 161 -8.75 -6.56 16.71
N LEU A 162 -9.75 -6.98 17.50
CA LEU A 162 -9.94 -6.49 18.86
C LEU A 162 -8.81 -6.92 19.78
N ASP A 163 -8.32 -8.14 19.64
CA ASP A 163 -7.23 -8.68 20.45
C ASP A 163 -5.91 -7.95 20.13
N VAL A 164 -5.60 -7.73 18.86
CA VAL A 164 -4.44 -6.94 18.42
C VAL A 164 -4.55 -5.50 18.94
N HIS A 165 -5.73 -4.87 18.83
CA HIS A 165 -5.94 -3.52 19.35
C HIS A 165 -5.67 -3.40 20.84
N ARG A 166 -6.20 -4.34 21.65
CA ARG A 166 -5.96 -4.36 23.09
C ARG A 166 -4.49 -4.57 23.44
N ASP A 167 -3.82 -5.46 22.74
CA ASP A 167 -2.39 -5.73 22.96
C ASP A 167 -1.53 -4.52 22.59
N LEU A 168 -1.83 -3.82 21.50
CA LEU A 168 -1.17 -2.57 21.13
C LEU A 168 -1.34 -1.50 22.20
N LEU A 169 -2.57 -1.26 22.69
CA LEU A 169 -2.82 -0.29 23.76
C LEU A 169 -2.08 -0.61 25.08
N ASN A 170 -1.77 -1.87 25.33
CA ASN A 170 -0.99 -2.27 26.52
C ASN A 170 0.52 -2.10 26.33
N LYS A 171 1.00 -1.82 25.11
CA LYS A 171 2.44 -1.69 24.79
C LYS A 171 2.88 -0.24 24.58
N ILE A 172 1.93 0.66 24.51
CA ILE A 172 2.11 2.10 24.38
C ILE A 172 1.49 2.80 25.61
#